data_27645ecba7a310e797b305733ac257f5
#
_entry.id   27645ecba7a310e797b305733ac257f5
#
_cell.length_a   1.000
_cell.length_b   1.000
_cell.length_c   1.000
_cell.angle_alpha   90.00
_cell.angle_beta   90.00
_cell.angle_gamma   90.00
#
_symmetry.space_group_name_H-M   'P 1'
#
loop_
_entity.id
_entity.type
_entity.pdbx_description
1 polymer ?
#
loop_
_entity_poly.entity_id
_entity_poly.type
_entity_poly.pdbx_seq_one_letter_code
_entity_poly.pdbx_strand_id
1 'polypeptide(L)'
;MIWAHTDQYVGKILHVNPGHALSLQYHEVKDETIFLLTGEMRFWAGPSADELEEVALGAGEAFRVRPATVHRMEAITEIDILEASTPHLDDVVRIQDRYGR
;
A
#
# COMPACT_ATOMS: atom_id res chain seq x y z
N MET A 1 8.93 -3.92 -8.79
CA MET A 1 10.23 -3.46 -9.33
C MET A 1 10.53 -2.05 -8.84
N ILE A 2 11.71 -1.86 -8.30
CA ILE A 2 12.17 -0.53 -7.90
C ILE A 2 12.79 0.14 -9.12
N TRP A 3 12.27 1.29 -9.53
CA TRP A 3 12.79 2.02 -10.69
C TRP A 3 13.54 3.30 -10.30
N ALA A 4 13.45 3.71 -9.03
CA ALA A 4 14.19 4.85 -8.51
C ALA A 4 14.55 4.59 -7.06
N HIS A 5 15.80 4.83 -6.70
CA HIS A 5 16.24 4.67 -5.31
C HIS A 5 17.40 5.63 -5.07
N THR A 6 17.15 6.62 -4.24
CA THR A 6 18.17 7.58 -3.83
C THR A 6 18.20 7.63 -2.30
N ASP A 7 19.04 8.46 -1.74
CA ASP A 7 19.07 8.67 -0.30
C ASP A 7 17.88 9.49 0.20
N GLN A 8 17.03 9.97 -0.70
CA GLN A 8 15.89 10.82 -0.34
C GLN A 8 14.54 10.21 -0.71
N TYR A 9 14.47 9.34 -1.72
CA TYR A 9 13.19 8.78 -2.14
C TYR A 9 13.37 7.44 -2.86
N VAL A 10 12.25 6.73 -2.94
CA VAL A 10 12.15 5.46 -3.67
C VAL A 10 10.91 5.52 -4.55
N GLY A 11 11.05 5.04 -5.78
CA GLY A 11 9.93 4.80 -6.67
C GLY A 11 9.89 3.34 -7.06
N LYS A 12 8.70 2.74 -6.98
CA LYS A 12 8.56 1.35 -7.42
C LYS A 12 7.21 1.10 -8.06
N ILE A 13 7.13 0.01 -8.80
CA ILE A 13 5.89 -0.46 -9.38
C ILE A 13 5.64 -1.88 -8.86
N LEU A 14 4.40 -2.15 -8.47
CA LEU A 14 3.95 -3.46 -8.02
C LEU A 14 2.89 -3.96 -8.97
N HIS A 15 3.01 -5.22 -9.34
CA HIS A 15 2.00 -5.92 -10.11
C HIS A 15 1.35 -6.96 -9.21
N VAL A 16 0.04 -6.93 -9.07
CA VAL A 16 -0.69 -7.85 -8.19
C VAL A 16 -1.77 -8.56 -8.99
N ASN A 17 -1.78 -9.87 -8.89
CA ASN A 17 -2.77 -10.69 -9.59
C ASN A 17 -4.11 -10.70 -8.86
N PRO A 18 -5.22 -10.94 -9.58
CA PRO A 18 -6.54 -10.97 -8.97
C PRO A 18 -6.61 -11.93 -7.79
N GLY A 19 -7.32 -11.53 -6.76
CA GLY A 19 -7.53 -12.35 -5.58
C GLY A 19 -6.38 -12.30 -4.59
N HIS A 20 -5.24 -11.74 -4.95
CA HIS A 20 -4.14 -11.61 -4.02
C HIS A 20 -4.29 -10.33 -3.20
N ALA A 21 -3.88 -10.41 -1.95
CA ALA A 21 -3.93 -9.30 -1.02
C ALA A 21 -2.56 -9.08 -0.42
N LEU A 22 -2.23 -7.83 -0.16
CA LEU A 22 -1.04 -7.49 0.63
C LEU A 22 -1.43 -7.50 2.11
N SER A 23 -0.46 -7.81 2.95
CA SER A 23 -0.71 -7.96 4.38
C SER A 23 -1.20 -6.66 5.02
N LEU A 24 -1.93 -6.79 6.10
CA LEU A 24 -2.27 -5.68 6.98
C LEU A 24 -1.00 -5.20 7.64
N GLN A 25 -0.67 -3.93 7.47
CA GLN A 25 0.63 -3.41 7.91
C GLN A 25 0.61 -1.92 8.14
N TYR A 26 1.65 -1.42 8.79
CA TYR A 26 1.93 0.00 8.86
C TYR A 26 3.43 0.24 8.82
N HIS A 27 3.82 1.48 8.63
CA HIS A 27 5.22 1.92 8.64
C HIS A 27 5.39 2.93 9.76
N GLU A 28 6.50 2.86 10.49
CA GLU A 28 6.73 3.75 11.62
C GLU A 28 7.21 5.13 11.17
N VAL A 29 8.06 5.18 10.16
CA VAL A 29 8.68 6.42 9.68
C VAL A 29 8.39 6.66 8.21
N LYS A 30 8.31 5.59 7.43
CA LYS A 30 8.12 5.66 5.98
C LYS A 30 6.82 6.36 5.62
N ASP A 31 6.95 7.34 4.75
CA ASP A 31 5.83 8.07 4.16
C ASP A 31 5.77 7.66 2.70
N GLU A 32 4.62 7.22 2.24
CA GLU A 32 4.47 6.79 0.85
C GLU A 32 3.17 7.28 0.25
N THR A 33 3.18 7.43 -1.07
CA THR A 33 1.96 7.68 -1.84
C THR A 33 1.84 6.57 -2.85
N ILE A 34 0.67 5.95 -2.89
CA ILE A 34 0.35 4.93 -3.86
C ILE A 34 -0.54 5.54 -4.94
N PHE A 35 -0.38 5.04 -6.16
CA PHE A 35 -1.14 5.49 -7.32
C PHE A 35 -1.59 4.25 -8.08
N LEU A 36 -2.91 4.04 -8.18
CA LEU A 36 -3.44 2.92 -8.93
C LEU A 36 -3.36 3.25 -10.42
N LEU A 37 -2.44 2.60 -11.12
CA LEU A 37 -2.21 2.87 -12.54
C LEU A 37 -3.29 2.21 -13.39
N THR A 38 -3.53 0.91 -13.15
CA THR A 38 -4.51 0.14 -13.92
C THR A 38 -5.21 -0.87 -13.01
N GLY A 39 -6.43 -1.22 -13.36
CA GLY A 39 -7.19 -2.26 -12.70
C GLY A 39 -8.09 -1.74 -11.60
N GLU A 40 -8.61 -2.68 -10.81
CA GLU A 40 -9.52 -2.40 -9.71
C GLU A 40 -9.02 -3.08 -8.44
N MET A 41 -9.06 -2.36 -7.33
CA MET A 41 -8.67 -2.92 -6.03
C MET A 41 -9.55 -2.40 -4.93
N ARG A 42 -9.52 -3.09 -3.80
CA ARG A 42 -10.09 -2.59 -2.55
C ARG A 42 -8.93 -2.13 -1.68
N PHE A 43 -9.11 -1.02 -1.00
CA PHE A 43 -8.07 -0.44 -0.15
C PHE A 43 -8.69 0.01 1.17
N TRP A 44 -8.03 -0.31 2.26
CA TRP A 44 -8.46 0.08 3.60
C TRP A 44 -7.33 0.79 4.31
N ALA A 45 -7.66 1.84 5.06
CA ALA A 45 -6.69 2.58 5.84
C ALA A 45 -7.35 3.11 7.10
N GLY A 46 -6.56 3.25 8.17
CA GLY A 46 -7.06 3.78 9.41
C GLY A 46 -5.97 3.89 10.47
N PRO A 47 -6.32 4.42 11.64
CA PRO A 47 -5.35 4.61 12.72
C PRO A 47 -4.97 3.31 13.43
N SER A 48 -5.79 2.27 13.30
CA SER A 48 -5.51 0.96 13.91
C SER A 48 -6.20 -0.13 13.11
N ALA A 49 -5.85 -1.39 13.38
CA ALA A 49 -6.45 -2.52 12.71
C ALA A 49 -7.96 -2.63 12.95
N ASP A 50 -8.45 -2.09 14.06
CA ASP A 50 -9.87 -2.13 14.40
C ASP A 50 -10.64 -0.92 13.87
N GLU A 51 -9.96 0.04 13.27
CA GLU A 51 -10.56 1.29 12.82
C GLU A 51 -10.24 1.55 11.35
N LEU A 52 -10.32 0.51 10.54
CA LEU A 52 -10.09 0.64 9.10
C LEU A 52 -11.36 1.11 8.41
N GLU A 53 -11.16 2.02 7.47
CA GLU A 53 -12.22 2.45 6.55
C GLU A 53 -11.82 2.09 5.13
N GLU A 54 -12.78 1.67 4.35
CA GLU A 54 -12.52 1.41 2.93
C GLU A 54 -12.42 2.74 2.21
N VAL A 55 -11.33 2.91 1.47
CA VAL A 55 -11.07 4.11 0.69
C VAL A 55 -11.40 3.81 -0.76
N ALA A 56 -12.27 4.61 -1.35
CA ALA A 56 -12.57 4.49 -2.77
C ALA A 56 -11.37 5.01 -3.56
N LEU A 57 -10.65 4.08 -4.20
CA LEU A 57 -9.45 4.42 -4.96
C LEU A 57 -9.53 3.74 -6.32
N GLY A 58 -9.81 4.52 -7.35
CA GLY A 58 -9.91 4.04 -8.71
C GLY A 58 -8.62 4.28 -9.50
N ALA A 59 -8.57 3.70 -10.69
CA ALA A 59 -7.44 3.88 -11.59
C ALA A 59 -7.23 5.36 -11.88
N GLY A 60 -6.00 5.81 -11.81
CA GLY A 60 -5.64 7.21 -11.99
C GLY A 60 -5.71 8.04 -10.73
N GLU A 61 -6.00 7.44 -9.59
CA GLU A 61 -6.09 8.14 -8.30
C GLU A 61 -4.96 7.73 -7.37
N ALA A 62 -4.60 8.64 -6.48
CA ALA A 62 -3.51 8.46 -5.53
C ALA A 62 -4.00 8.57 -4.10
N PHE A 63 -3.32 7.91 -3.19
CA PHE A 63 -3.59 7.99 -1.76
C PHE A 63 -2.27 8.03 -1.00
N ARG A 64 -2.12 9.01 -0.12
CA ARG A 64 -0.94 9.11 0.73
C ARG A 64 -1.13 8.25 1.98
N VAL A 65 -0.20 7.32 2.18
CA VAL A 65 -0.14 6.48 3.37
C VAL A 65 0.90 7.10 4.29
N ARG A 66 0.43 7.85 5.28
CA ARG A 66 1.30 8.53 6.24
C ARG A 66 1.91 7.53 7.21
N PRO A 67 3.03 7.87 7.86
CA PRO A 67 3.57 7.02 8.93
C PRO A 67 2.49 6.66 9.95
N ALA A 68 2.56 5.44 10.46
CA ALA A 68 1.63 4.89 11.44
C ALA A 68 0.21 4.62 10.92
N THR A 69 -0.06 4.83 9.65
CA THR A 69 -1.35 4.48 9.06
C THR A 69 -1.40 2.98 8.78
N VAL A 70 -2.33 2.30 9.42
CA VAL A 70 -2.56 0.87 9.18
C VAL A 70 -3.34 0.74 7.88
N HIS A 71 -2.88 -0.13 6.99
CA HIS A 71 -3.50 -0.25 5.67
C HIS A 71 -3.38 -1.65 5.11
N ARG A 72 -4.27 -1.96 4.17
CA ARG A 72 -4.31 -3.24 3.45
C ARG A 72 -4.93 -3.02 2.08
N MET A 73 -4.53 -3.83 1.11
CA MET A 73 -5.16 -3.80 -0.21
C MET A 73 -5.39 -5.19 -0.74
N GLU A 74 -6.37 -5.31 -1.64
CA GLU A 74 -6.72 -6.55 -2.30
C GLU A 74 -7.02 -6.27 -3.76
N ALA A 75 -6.38 -7.01 -4.67
CA ALA A 75 -6.62 -6.85 -6.10
C ALA A 75 -7.92 -7.56 -6.48
N ILE A 76 -8.85 -6.81 -7.07
CA ILE A 76 -10.08 -7.38 -7.65
C ILE A 76 -9.78 -7.90 -9.03
N THR A 77 -9.13 -7.08 -9.85
CA THR A 77 -8.59 -7.47 -11.14
C THR A 77 -7.07 -7.43 -11.05
N GLU A 78 -6.39 -7.76 -12.12
CA GLU A 78 -4.95 -7.55 -12.22
C GLU A 78 -4.68 -6.06 -12.12
N ILE A 79 -3.77 -5.66 -11.24
CA ILE A 79 -3.49 -4.25 -11.00
C ILE A 79 -2.00 -3.94 -11.10
N ASP A 80 -1.70 -2.71 -11.51
CA ASP A 80 -0.38 -2.12 -11.40
C ASP A 80 -0.47 -0.90 -10.51
N ILE A 81 0.40 -0.85 -9.50
CA ILE A 81 0.46 0.24 -8.53
C ILE A 81 1.83 0.88 -8.59
N LEU A 82 1.85 2.20 -8.69
CA LEU A 82 3.07 2.97 -8.50
C LEU A 82 3.17 3.40 -7.05
N GLU A 83 4.37 3.34 -6.49
CA GLU A 83 4.64 3.85 -5.15
C GLU A 83 5.78 4.84 -5.20
N ALA A 84 5.59 5.99 -4.56
CA ALA A 84 6.65 6.95 -4.28
C ALA A 84 6.77 7.05 -2.78
N SER A 85 7.97 6.88 -2.24
CA SER A 85 8.14 6.87 -0.79
C SER A 85 9.47 7.43 -0.35
N THR A 86 9.59 7.70 0.96
CA THR A 86 10.86 7.93 1.60
C THR A 86 11.70 6.64 1.56
N PRO A 87 13.04 6.72 1.72
CA PRO A 87 13.90 5.56 1.47
C PRO A 87 14.00 4.56 2.62
N HIS A 88 12.93 4.39 3.37
CA HIS A 88 12.87 3.47 4.52
C HIS A 88 12.33 2.12 4.08
N LEU A 89 13.08 1.41 3.22
CA LEU A 89 12.60 0.19 2.56
C LEU A 89 12.26 -0.95 3.53
N ASP A 90 12.97 -1.03 4.66
CA ASP A 90 12.77 -2.13 5.61
C ASP A 90 11.79 -1.77 6.73
N ASP A 91 11.21 -0.58 6.67
CA ASP A 91 10.29 -0.10 7.70
C ASP A 91 8.88 -0.61 7.44
N VAL A 92 8.64 -1.84 7.80
CA VAL A 92 7.33 -2.48 7.67
C VAL A 92 7.03 -3.25 8.95
N VAL A 93 5.90 -2.96 9.57
CA VAL A 93 5.39 -3.75 10.68
C VAL A 93 4.14 -4.48 10.20
N ARG A 94 4.22 -5.80 10.08
CA ARG A 94 3.09 -6.61 9.67
C ARG A 94 2.28 -6.98 10.88
N ILE A 95 0.98 -6.66 10.81
CA ILE A 95 0.04 -7.03 11.86
C ILE A 95 -0.51 -8.39 11.50
N GLN A 96 -0.56 -9.30 12.47
CA GLN A 96 -1.17 -10.59 12.22
C GLN A 96 -2.65 -10.38 11.95
N ASP A 97 -3.06 -10.69 10.73
CA ASP A 97 -4.45 -10.55 10.33
C ASP A 97 -5.27 -11.61 11.05
N ARG A 98 -6.39 -11.19 11.68
CA ARG A 98 -7.28 -12.12 12.36
C ARG A 98 -7.90 -13.14 11.39
N TYR A 99 -7.82 -12.88 10.13
CA TYR A 99 -8.28 -13.82 9.11
C TYR A 99 -7.22 -14.86 8.75
N GLY A 100 -6.12 -14.89 9.47
CA GLY A 100 -5.11 -15.93 9.37
C GLY A 100 -4.23 -15.86 8.13
N ARG A 101 -4.06 -14.70 7.57
CA ARG A 101 -3.32 -14.61 6.30
C ARG A 101 -2.01 -13.89 6.49
#